data_19eacc240d6d9e2cdf3ea39b36c49ab1
#
_entry.id   19eacc240d6d9e2cdf3ea39b36c49ab1
#
_cell.length_a   1.000
_cell.length_b   1.000
_cell.length_c   1.000
_cell.angle_alpha   90.00
_cell.angle_beta   90.00
_cell.angle_gamma   90.00
#
_symmetry.space_group_name_H-M   'P 1'
#
loop_
_entity.id
_entity.type
_entity.pdbx_description
1 polymer ?
#
loop_
_entity_poly.entity_id
_entity_poly.type
_entity_poly.pdbx_seq_one_letter_code
_entity_poly.pdbx_strand_id
1 'polypeptide(L)'
;MNAAMFREAERFGQGDWASILRTVWVALRYRPARMAVHLDERTVRTRALMVTVSNGPYIGAGMTVAPDARLDDGRFDVRIFRRFSKWQLVRHLASIAFGRRRYAPEISTYRSARVRIESAHPLPARADSHDLGTTPVEFEVWPRALRVIVPDDRRSDRP
;
A
#
# COMPACT_ATOMS: atom_id res chain seq x y z
N MET A 1 -1.97 3.68 8.54
CA MET A 1 -0.96 4.74 8.29
C MET A 1 -1.64 6.07 8.58
N ASN A 2 -1.05 6.88 9.42
CA ASN A 2 -1.74 8.06 9.95
C ASN A 2 -1.81 9.15 8.87
N ALA A 3 -2.93 9.88 8.78
CA ALA A 3 -3.08 11.03 7.88
C ALA A 3 -1.93 12.06 7.98
N ALA A 4 -1.21 12.06 9.11
CA ALA A 4 0.02 12.84 9.30
C ALA A 4 1.18 12.39 8.40
N MET A 5 1.33 11.08 8.13
CA MET A 5 2.39 10.59 7.22
C MET A 5 2.14 10.97 5.77
N PHE A 6 0.87 11.01 5.33
CA PHE A 6 0.57 11.42 3.95
C PHE A 6 0.76 12.92 3.74
N ARG A 7 0.37 13.75 4.69
CA ARG A 7 0.60 15.20 4.61
C ARG A 7 2.09 15.57 4.64
N GLU A 8 2.90 14.77 5.32
CA GLU A 8 4.35 14.96 5.36
C GLU A 8 5.01 14.47 4.06
N ALA A 9 4.48 13.39 3.44
CA ALA A 9 5.01 12.86 2.17
C ALA A 9 4.82 13.83 0.99
N GLU A 10 3.79 14.67 1.00
CA GLU A 10 3.59 15.72 -0.01
C GLU A 10 4.66 16.83 0.07
N ARG A 11 5.33 16.98 1.22
CA ARG A 11 6.43 17.95 1.43
C ARG A 11 7.81 17.44 1.06
N PHE A 12 7.95 16.14 0.69
CA PHE A 12 9.24 15.56 0.30
C PHE A 12 9.89 16.22 -0.93
N GLY A 13 9.15 17.04 -1.71
CA GLY A 13 9.69 17.78 -2.85
C GLY A 13 10.62 18.94 -2.50
N GLN A 14 10.76 19.33 -1.22
CA GLN A 14 11.51 20.53 -0.80
C GLN A 14 12.78 20.26 0.01
N GLY A 15 13.27 19.00 0.06
CA GLY A 15 14.62 18.71 0.62
C GLY A 15 14.80 18.97 2.11
N ASP A 16 13.73 19.03 2.90
CA ASP A 16 13.79 19.31 4.33
C ASP A 16 14.18 18.06 5.14
N TRP A 17 15.44 18.01 5.58
CA TRP A 17 15.98 16.95 6.44
C TRP A 17 15.19 16.75 7.74
N ALA A 18 14.56 17.79 8.26
CA ALA A 18 13.74 17.72 9.47
C ALA A 18 12.47 16.90 9.23
N SER A 19 11.85 16.97 8.05
CA SER A 19 10.69 16.15 7.70
C SER A 19 11.07 14.67 7.54
N ILE A 20 12.25 14.37 6.99
CA ILE A 20 12.78 13.01 6.90
C ILE A 20 12.98 12.43 8.30
N LEU A 21 13.65 13.14 9.19
CA LEU A 21 13.89 12.71 10.56
C LEU A 21 12.57 12.51 11.33
N ARG A 22 11.61 13.41 11.16
CA ARG A 22 10.27 13.29 11.76
C ARG A 22 9.52 12.06 11.24
N THR A 23 9.55 11.80 9.93
CA THR A 23 8.94 10.63 9.32
C THR A 23 9.55 9.34 9.84
N VAL A 24 10.88 9.28 9.94
CA VAL A 24 11.61 8.15 10.53
C VAL A 24 11.23 7.96 11.99
N TRP A 25 11.16 9.02 12.78
CA TRP A 25 10.79 8.97 14.18
C TRP A 25 9.35 8.48 14.39
N VAL A 26 8.39 8.97 13.59
CA VAL A 26 7.01 8.51 13.59
C VAL A 26 6.94 7.02 13.20
N ALA A 27 7.65 6.60 12.15
CA ALA A 27 7.70 5.21 11.73
C ALA A 27 8.28 4.28 12.81
N LEU A 28 9.30 4.72 13.55
CA LEU A 28 9.90 3.98 14.66
C LEU A 28 8.96 3.81 15.86
N ARG A 29 8.04 4.76 16.06
CA ARG A 29 7.04 4.72 17.16
C ARG A 29 5.77 3.96 16.77
N TYR A 30 5.57 3.71 15.48
CA TYR A 30 4.37 3.03 15.02
C TYR A 30 4.37 1.57 15.50
N ARG A 31 3.28 1.18 16.15
CA ARG A 31 3.10 -0.18 16.66
C ARG A 31 2.18 -0.97 15.74
N PRO A 32 2.53 -2.22 15.40
CA PRO A 32 1.65 -3.08 14.62
C PRO A 32 0.35 -3.33 15.38
N ALA A 33 -0.77 -3.11 14.71
CA ALA A 33 -2.09 -3.42 15.24
C ALA A 33 -2.49 -4.86 14.91
N ARG A 34 -3.31 -5.47 15.76
CA ARG A 34 -3.97 -6.73 15.43
C ARG A 34 -5.06 -6.45 14.42
N MET A 35 -4.99 -7.14 13.29
CA MET A 35 -5.92 -7.01 12.18
C MET A 35 -6.42 -8.39 11.74
N ALA A 36 -7.67 -8.43 11.29
CA ALA A 36 -8.25 -9.54 10.55
C ALA A 36 -8.55 -9.03 9.13
N VAL A 37 -7.94 -9.66 8.15
CA VAL A 37 -8.16 -9.37 6.72
C VAL A 37 -8.95 -10.55 6.15
N HIS A 38 -10.22 -10.32 5.88
CA HIS A 38 -11.13 -11.28 5.28
C HIS A 38 -11.02 -11.15 3.77
N LEU A 39 -10.69 -12.23 3.11
CA LEU A 39 -10.58 -12.40 1.66
C LEU A 39 -11.68 -13.36 1.21
N ASP A 40 -11.89 -13.53 -0.09
CA ASP A 40 -12.94 -14.40 -0.64
C ASP A 40 -12.93 -15.81 -0.01
N GLU A 41 -11.75 -16.42 0.11
CA GLU A 41 -11.60 -17.81 0.50
C GLU A 41 -11.01 -18.01 1.91
N ARG A 42 -10.50 -16.97 2.53
CA ARG A 42 -9.79 -17.07 3.81
C ARG A 42 -9.75 -15.79 4.62
N THR A 43 -9.53 -15.96 5.91
CA THR A 43 -9.23 -14.85 6.83
C THR A 43 -7.78 -14.92 7.30
N VAL A 44 -7.06 -13.84 7.15
CA VAL A 44 -5.68 -13.68 7.64
C VAL A 44 -5.69 -12.84 8.90
N ARG A 45 -5.44 -13.48 10.06
CA ARG A 45 -5.28 -12.78 11.34
C ARG A 45 -3.79 -12.55 11.62
N THR A 46 -3.40 -11.30 11.78
CA THR A 46 -1.99 -10.95 11.94
C THR A 46 -1.82 -9.63 12.71
N ARG A 47 -0.56 -9.34 13.07
CA ARG A 47 -0.16 -7.99 13.46
C ARG A 47 0.49 -7.31 12.26
N ALA A 48 -0.11 -6.21 11.82
CA ALA A 48 0.36 -5.47 10.67
C ALA A 48 0.51 -3.98 10.97
N LEU A 49 1.43 -3.34 10.28
CA LEU A 49 1.61 -1.90 10.28
C LEU A 49 0.63 -1.24 9.32
N MET A 50 0.36 -1.91 8.20
CA MET A 50 -0.49 -1.40 7.12
C MET A 50 -1.02 -2.57 6.29
N VAL A 51 -2.21 -2.38 5.76
CA VAL A 51 -2.78 -3.20 4.69
C VAL A 51 -3.07 -2.27 3.52
N THR A 52 -2.61 -2.63 2.33
CA THR A 52 -2.98 -1.95 1.09
C THR A 52 -3.87 -2.85 0.25
N VAL A 53 -4.89 -2.26 -0.35
CA VAL A 53 -5.81 -2.89 -1.29
C VAL A 53 -5.69 -2.10 -2.58
N SER A 54 -5.08 -2.69 -3.60
CA SER A 54 -4.72 -2.00 -4.85
C SER A 54 -5.43 -2.63 -6.03
N ASN A 55 -6.10 -1.81 -6.84
CA ASN A 55 -6.70 -2.23 -8.10
C ASN A 55 -5.69 -2.15 -9.26
N GLY A 56 -4.68 -1.31 -9.12
CA GLY A 56 -3.63 -1.12 -10.12
C GLY A 56 -2.23 -1.02 -9.48
N PRO A 57 -1.16 -1.00 -10.29
CA PRO A 57 0.21 -1.05 -9.81
C PRO A 57 0.69 0.22 -9.12
N TYR A 58 0.09 1.37 -9.39
CA TYR A 58 0.59 2.68 -8.97
C TYR A 58 -0.34 3.37 -7.98
N ILE A 59 0.25 4.19 -7.11
CA ILE A 59 -0.45 5.09 -6.18
C ILE A 59 0.16 6.49 -6.24
N GLY A 60 -0.68 7.52 -6.10
CA GLY A 60 -0.25 8.91 -6.06
C GLY A 60 0.58 9.32 -7.30
N ALA A 61 1.72 9.94 -7.09
CA ALA A 61 2.60 10.45 -8.14
C ALA A 61 3.42 9.34 -8.87
N GLY A 62 2.84 8.17 -9.11
CA GLY A 62 3.49 7.08 -9.86
C GLY A 62 4.33 6.13 -9.00
N MET A 63 4.15 6.14 -7.68
CA MET A 63 4.82 5.21 -6.79
C MET A 63 4.25 3.80 -6.95
N THR A 64 5.10 2.82 -7.26
CA THR A 64 4.69 1.42 -7.42
C THR A 64 4.46 0.77 -6.06
N VAL A 65 3.22 0.41 -5.77
CA VAL A 65 2.83 -0.29 -4.52
C VAL A 65 2.52 -1.76 -4.79
N ALA A 66 1.94 -2.06 -5.93
CA ALA A 66 1.53 -3.42 -6.31
C ALA A 66 1.96 -3.71 -7.77
N PRO A 67 3.26 -3.98 -8.06
CA PRO A 67 3.78 -4.10 -9.42
C PRO A 67 3.09 -5.18 -10.25
N ASP A 68 2.50 -6.19 -9.60
CA ASP A 68 1.84 -7.31 -10.26
C ASP A 68 0.31 -7.13 -10.37
N ALA A 69 -0.24 -5.99 -9.88
CA ALA A 69 -1.67 -5.72 -9.93
C ALA A 69 -2.12 -5.43 -11.38
N ARG A 70 -3.27 -5.97 -11.72
CA ARG A 70 -3.89 -5.82 -13.04
C ARG A 70 -5.27 -5.19 -12.90
N LEU A 71 -5.57 -4.24 -13.77
CA LEU A 71 -6.85 -3.52 -13.77
C LEU A 71 -8.01 -4.33 -14.35
N ASP A 72 -7.71 -5.41 -15.05
CA ASP A 72 -8.65 -6.19 -15.87
C ASP A 72 -8.92 -7.61 -15.36
N ASP A 73 -8.29 -8.04 -14.25
CA ASP A 73 -8.40 -9.39 -13.71
C ASP A 73 -9.57 -9.57 -12.71
N GLY A 74 -10.27 -8.49 -12.37
CA GLY A 74 -11.40 -8.50 -11.44
C GLY A 74 -11.01 -8.81 -10.00
N ARG A 75 -9.76 -8.52 -9.60
CA ARG A 75 -9.24 -8.75 -8.26
C ARG A 75 -8.41 -7.57 -7.77
N PHE A 76 -8.44 -7.37 -6.48
CA PHE A 76 -7.48 -6.52 -5.78
C PHE A 76 -6.20 -7.27 -5.48
N ASP A 77 -5.07 -6.57 -5.58
CA ASP A 77 -3.81 -6.97 -4.96
C ASP A 77 -3.79 -6.48 -3.52
N VAL A 78 -3.81 -7.40 -2.56
CA VAL A 78 -3.86 -7.11 -1.12
C VAL A 78 -2.49 -7.38 -0.52
N ARG A 79 -1.85 -6.35 0.01
CA ARG A 79 -0.53 -6.46 0.62
C ARG A 79 -0.60 -6.14 2.10
N ILE A 80 -0.14 -7.07 2.92
CA ILE A 80 -0.10 -6.95 4.37
C ILE A 80 1.35 -6.71 4.78
N PHE A 81 1.62 -5.51 5.25
CA PHE A 81 2.94 -5.10 5.74
C PHE A 81 3.02 -5.45 7.23
N ARG A 82 3.77 -6.50 7.53
CA ARG A 82 3.99 -6.96 8.91
C ARG A 82 5.01 -6.07 9.61
N ARG A 83 5.45 -6.48 10.77
CA ARG A 83 6.39 -5.73 11.59
C ARG A 83 7.74 -5.60 10.90
N PHE A 84 8.25 -4.36 10.80
CA PHE A 84 9.66 -4.12 10.52
C PHE A 84 10.47 -4.15 11.83
N SER A 85 11.58 -4.86 11.82
CA SER A 85 12.61 -4.62 12.81
C SER A 85 13.17 -3.20 12.62
N LYS A 86 13.54 -2.52 13.70
CA LYS A 86 14.19 -1.20 13.62
C LYS A 86 15.43 -1.24 12.72
N TRP A 87 16.19 -2.34 12.75
CA TRP A 87 17.34 -2.58 11.89
C TRP A 87 16.96 -2.77 10.41
N GLN A 88 15.86 -3.43 10.13
CA GLN A 88 15.37 -3.56 8.76
C GLN A 88 14.95 -2.21 8.19
N LEU A 89 14.33 -1.35 9.00
CA LEU A 89 13.96 0.00 8.57
C LEU A 89 15.21 0.86 8.29
N VAL A 90 16.20 0.86 9.19
CA VAL A 90 17.45 1.59 8.99
C VAL A 90 18.18 1.10 7.74
N ARG A 91 18.30 -0.23 7.57
CA ARG A 91 18.91 -0.84 6.37
C ARG A 91 18.14 -0.50 5.10
N HIS A 92 16.83 -0.40 5.18
CA HIS A 92 15.99 -0.01 4.05
C HIS A 92 16.23 1.46 3.65
N LEU A 93 16.18 2.36 4.62
CA LEU A 93 16.47 3.77 4.38
C LEU A 93 17.88 3.96 3.80
N ALA A 94 18.87 3.25 4.34
CA ALA A 94 20.22 3.24 3.79
C ALA A 94 20.24 2.70 2.34
N SER A 95 19.50 1.62 2.05
CA SER A 95 19.46 1.05 0.69
C SER A 95 18.82 1.99 -0.33
N ILE A 96 17.82 2.78 0.08
CA ILE A 96 17.24 3.82 -0.77
C ILE A 96 18.25 4.94 -1.01
N ALA A 97 18.93 5.40 0.04
CA ALA A 97 19.95 6.45 -0.06
C ALA A 97 21.13 6.05 -0.97
N PHE A 98 21.47 4.75 -1.02
CA PHE A 98 22.52 4.19 -1.89
C PHE A 98 21.99 3.65 -3.24
N GLY A 99 20.75 3.99 -3.65
CA GLY A 99 20.17 3.63 -4.95
C GLY A 99 19.87 2.14 -5.15
N ARG A 100 19.99 1.31 -4.10
CA ARG A 100 19.71 -0.11 -4.17
C ARG A 100 18.21 -0.37 -3.95
N ARG A 101 17.47 -0.65 -5.02
CA ARG A 101 16.01 -0.89 -4.98
C ARG A 101 15.59 -2.30 -4.48
N ARG A 102 16.47 -3.06 -3.87
CA ARG A 102 16.13 -4.38 -3.33
C ARG A 102 15.64 -4.24 -1.90
N TYR A 103 14.34 -4.16 -1.76
CA TYR A 103 13.66 -4.22 -0.49
C TYR A 103 12.68 -5.39 -0.48
N ALA A 104 12.85 -6.29 0.48
CA ALA A 104 11.89 -7.33 0.78
C ALA A 104 11.50 -7.21 2.26
N PRO A 105 10.50 -6.39 2.61
CA PRO A 105 9.84 -6.53 3.91
C PRO A 105 9.12 -7.88 3.94
N GLU A 106 8.76 -8.34 5.13
CA GLU A 106 7.78 -9.42 5.28
C GLU A 106 6.41 -8.93 4.80
N ILE A 107 6.24 -8.85 3.49
CA ILE A 107 4.98 -8.53 2.82
C ILE A 107 4.34 -9.85 2.44
N SER A 108 3.14 -10.06 2.95
CA SER A 108 2.29 -11.13 2.45
C SER A 108 1.37 -10.55 1.39
N THR A 109 1.39 -11.11 0.20
CA THR A 109 0.55 -10.68 -0.93
C THR A 109 -0.55 -11.69 -1.17
N TYR A 110 -1.75 -11.19 -1.43
CA TYR A 110 -2.95 -11.97 -1.71
C TYR A 110 -3.72 -11.31 -2.85
N ARG A 111 -4.60 -12.08 -3.52
CA ARG A 111 -5.56 -11.57 -4.50
C ARG A 111 -6.96 -11.94 -4.06
N SER A 112 -7.89 -10.99 -4.17
CA SER A 112 -9.28 -11.18 -3.74
C SER A 112 -10.19 -10.19 -4.44
N ALA A 113 -11.42 -10.63 -4.77
CA ALA A 113 -12.43 -9.73 -5.32
C ALA A 113 -13.15 -8.93 -4.22
N ARG A 114 -13.22 -9.50 -3.00
CA ARG A 114 -13.75 -8.84 -1.81
C ARG A 114 -12.73 -8.84 -0.70
N VAL A 115 -12.62 -7.72 -0.02
CA VAL A 115 -11.66 -7.52 1.08
C VAL A 115 -12.35 -6.77 2.20
N ARG A 116 -12.45 -7.38 3.40
CA ARG A 116 -12.90 -6.71 4.60
C ARG A 116 -11.77 -6.66 5.61
N ILE A 117 -11.50 -5.51 6.16
CA ILE A 117 -10.41 -5.28 7.10
C ILE A 117 -11.00 -4.84 8.43
N GLU A 118 -10.71 -5.62 9.48
CA GLU A 118 -11.05 -5.33 10.86
C GLU A 118 -9.78 -5.12 11.67
N SER A 119 -9.87 -4.36 12.75
CA SER A 119 -8.75 -4.14 13.65
C SER A 119 -9.22 -4.09 15.12
N ALA A 120 -8.30 -4.40 16.03
CA ALA A 120 -8.61 -4.40 17.48
C ALA A 120 -8.96 -3.00 18.01
N HIS A 121 -8.50 -1.95 17.34
CA HIS A 121 -8.82 -0.54 17.60
C HIS A 121 -9.13 0.14 16.28
N PRO A 122 -10.00 1.17 16.26
CA PRO A 122 -10.27 1.93 15.03
C PRO A 122 -8.96 2.46 14.42
N LEU A 123 -8.70 2.08 13.16
CA LEU A 123 -7.54 2.54 12.40
C LEU A 123 -8.01 3.37 11.21
N PRO A 124 -7.34 4.48 10.89
CA PRO A 124 -7.74 5.31 9.77
C PRO A 124 -7.62 4.53 8.46
N ALA A 125 -8.65 4.66 7.62
CA ALA A 125 -8.74 4.08 6.29
C ALA A 125 -8.87 5.18 5.26
N ARG A 126 -8.21 5.03 4.13
CA ARG A 126 -8.28 5.98 3.01
C ARG A 126 -8.32 5.21 1.69
N ALA A 127 -9.04 5.74 0.72
CA ALA A 127 -9.00 5.29 -0.66
C ALA A 127 -8.60 6.49 -1.54
N ASP A 128 -7.45 6.38 -2.19
CA ASP A 128 -6.81 7.45 -2.94
C ASP A 128 -6.72 8.75 -2.11
N SER A 129 -7.47 9.80 -2.51
CA SER A 129 -7.55 11.07 -1.79
C SER A 129 -8.67 11.13 -0.75
N HIS A 130 -9.57 10.13 -0.69
CA HIS A 130 -10.77 10.14 0.15
C HIS A 130 -10.50 9.51 1.51
N ASP A 131 -11.02 10.16 2.55
CA ASP A 131 -11.05 9.61 3.90
C ASP A 131 -12.29 8.70 4.03
N LEU A 132 -12.07 7.42 4.33
CA LEU A 132 -13.13 6.44 4.57
C LEU A 132 -13.48 6.30 6.06
N GLY A 133 -12.91 7.16 6.92
CA GLY A 133 -13.05 7.05 8.35
C GLY A 133 -12.11 6.01 8.95
N THR A 134 -12.66 5.03 9.66
CA THR A 134 -11.85 4.02 10.36
C THR A 134 -12.35 2.61 10.06
N THR A 135 -11.48 1.63 10.36
CA THR A 135 -11.87 0.20 10.34
C THR A 135 -13.07 -0.05 11.27
N PRO A 136 -13.98 -0.99 10.92
CA PRO A 136 -13.91 -1.90 9.77
C PRO A 136 -14.22 -1.20 8.44
N VAL A 137 -13.54 -1.65 7.36
CA VAL A 137 -13.78 -1.20 5.98
C VAL A 137 -13.90 -2.38 5.06
N GLU A 138 -14.69 -2.23 4.01
CA GLU A 138 -14.93 -3.25 3.01
C GLU A 138 -14.74 -2.71 1.61
N PHE A 139 -14.14 -3.52 0.73
CA PHE A 139 -13.88 -3.21 -0.66
C PHE A 139 -14.37 -4.36 -1.52
N GLU A 140 -15.03 -4.04 -2.62
CA GLU A 140 -15.48 -5.00 -3.62
C GLU A 140 -15.11 -4.52 -5.01
N VAL A 141 -14.61 -5.43 -5.85
CA VAL A 141 -14.35 -5.13 -7.26
C VAL A 141 -15.66 -5.19 -8.02
N TRP A 142 -15.92 -4.16 -8.80
CA TRP A 142 -16.98 -4.16 -9.81
C TRP A 142 -16.36 -4.42 -11.18
N PRO A 143 -16.41 -5.66 -11.67
CA PRO A 143 -15.80 -6.00 -12.94
C PRO A 143 -16.45 -5.24 -14.09
N ARG A 144 -15.63 -4.75 -15.02
CA ARG A 144 -16.10 -4.04 -16.23
C ARG A 144 -16.94 -2.79 -15.95
N ALA A 145 -16.80 -2.17 -14.79
CA ALA A 145 -17.55 -0.97 -14.40
C ALA A 145 -17.23 0.24 -15.30
N LEU A 146 -16.02 0.28 -15.86
CA LEU A 146 -15.56 1.36 -16.74
C LEU A 146 -15.04 0.81 -18.05
N ARG A 147 -15.29 1.57 -19.14
CA ARG A 147 -14.64 1.38 -20.44
C ARG A 147 -13.55 2.43 -20.57
N VAL A 148 -12.33 1.98 -20.78
CA VAL A 148 -11.15 2.85 -20.91
C VAL A 148 -10.58 2.68 -22.31
N ILE A 149 -10.29 3.80 -22.97
CA ILE A 149 -9.58 3.80 -24.23
C ILE A 149 -8.10 3.63 -23.92
N VAL A 150 -7.50 2.56 -24.44
CA VAL A 150 -6.09 2.28 -24.33
C VAL A 150 -5.44 2.36 -25.71
N PRO A 151 -4.17 2.77 -25.81
CA PRO A 151 -3.43 2.67 -27.08
C PRO A 151 -3.42 1.24 -27.58
N ASP A 152 -3.60 1.04 -28.90
CA ASP A 152 -3.48 -0.28 -29.50
C ASP A 152 -2.00 -0.66 -29.59
N ASP A 153 -1.57 -1.58 -28.74
CA ASP A 153 -0.17 -2.04 -28.62
C ASP A 153 0.31 -2.83 -29.86
N ARG A 154 -0.58 -3.08 -30.84
CA ARG A 154 -0.23 -3.82 -32.06
C ARG A 154 0.68 -3.04 -33.03
N ARG A 155 1.06 -1.79 -32.69
CA ARG A 155 1.96 -0.99 -33.55
C ARG A 155 3.46 -1.11 -33.21
N SER A 156 3.84 -1.81 -32.14
CA SER A 156 5.25 -1.97 -31.78
C SER A 156 6.00 -3.08 -32.54
N ASP A 157 5.28 -3.95 -33.27
CA ASP A 157 5.85 -5.08 -34.03
C ASP A 157 5.93 -4.82 -35.55
N ARG A 158 6.17 -3.59 -35.97
CA ARG A 158 6.57 -3.37 -37.37
C ARG A 158 8.08 -3.15 -37.43
N PRO A 159 8.77 -4.01 -38.21
CA PRO A 159 10.23 -3.96 -38.41
C PRO A 159 10.70 -2.67 -39.05
#